data_e8b1c3be8edeb0888c90d133f7489d79
#
_entry.id   e8b1c3be8edeb0888c90d133f7489d79
#
_cell.length_a   1.000
_cell.length_b   1.000
_cell.length_c   1.000
_cell.angle_alpha   90.00
_cell.angle_beta   90.00
_cell.angle_gamma   90.00
#
_symmetry.space_group_name_H-M   'P 1'
#
loop_
_entity.id
_entity.type
_entity.pdbx_description
1 polymer ?
#
loop_
_entity_poly.entity_id
_entity_poly.type
_entity_poly.pdbx_seq_one_letter_code
_entity_poly.pdbx_strand_id
1 'polypeptide(L)'
;HWQESIENIHEWSERYDLKAVIGVDEESIILAAKLSESLCIEHNSLESVKLTKNKYLMRSELKKSGLKSPWFKRFSVHETPKDIFAELIFPCVLKPTFLSASQGVLRVNSFEEFGKGCEMLSDLLAEEKVKKRGGDQANWILVEEYIPGKEVSIEGIVNNGKLKDLAIFDKPESLEGPIFPETIFITPTILDEHLQSSLLETAQSALQALGISKGPVHIELRINDHGNYILECAARSIGGLCSKVLEFKGGMSLEELILRSSLGRNVEKTQLIDKAKGVMMMPTEKRGILRKIHGIKAALAVKGITDLQTTIKPGEMLEPLPKGDRYLGFLFAEGKDQDTVKIVLQEAWSKIEVVSEEI
;
A
#
# COMPACT_ATOMS: atom_id res chain seq x y z
N HIS A 1 -23.08 -6.29 3.46
CA HIS A 1 -24.06 -6.35 4.57
C HIS A 1 -23.34 -6.55 5.92
N TRP A 2 -22.75 -5.45 6.48
CA TRP A 2 -22.00 -5.52 7.73
C TRP A 2 -22.85 -5.94 8.94
N GLN A 3 -24.17 -5.68 8.93
CA GLN A 3 -25.10 -6.11 9.97
C GLN A 3 -25.21 -7.63 10.03
N GLU A 4 -25.42 -8.28 8.90
CA GLU A 4 -25.43 -9.74 8.79
C GLU A 4 -24.09 -10.36 9.26
N SER A 5 -22.97 -9.68 8.96
CA SER A 5 -21.67 -10.14 9.44
C SER A 5 -21.54 -10.06 10.97
N ILE A 6 -22.16 -9.04 11.61
CA ILE A 6 -22.20 -8.93 13.08
C ILE A 6 -23.06 -10.05 13.67
N GLU A 7 -24.22 -10.33 13.12
CA GLU A 7 -25.08 -11.43 13.58
C GLU A 7 -24.35 -12.78 13.50
N ASN A 8 -23.73 -13.06 12.38
CA ASN A 8 -22.98 -14.29 12.16
C ASN A 8 -21.79 -14.44 13.14
N ILE A 9 -21.04 -13.36 13.42
CA ILE A 9 -19.90 -13.45 14.32
C ILE A 9 -20.33 -13.68 15.76
N HIS A 10 -21.48 -13.16 16.19
CA HIS A 10 -22.06 -13.45 17.50
C HIS A 10 -22.46 -14.91 17.64
N GLU A 11 -23.11 -15.51 16.63
CA GLU A 11 -23.37 -16.95 16.61
C GLU A 11 -22.08 -17.80 16.76
N TRP A 12 -21.01 -17.37 16.08
CA TRP A 12 -19.72 -18.03 16.20
C TRP A 12 -19.11 -17.87 17.59
N SER A 13 -19.25 -16.68 18.20
CA SER A 13 -18.73 -16.41 19.56
C SER A 13 -19.40 -17.27 20.65
N GLU A 14 -20.61 -17.72 20.44
CA GLU A 14 -21.29 -18.68 21.33
C GLU A 14 -20.66 -20.09 21.28
N ARG A 15 -20.01 -20.43 20.17
CA ARG A 15 -19.41 -21.76 19.93
C ARG A 15 -17.91 -21.76 20.09
N TYR A 16 -17.25 -20.63 19.85
CA TYR A 16 -15.81 -20.49 19.83
C TYR A 16 -15.37 -19.29 20.68
N ASP A 17 -14.31 -19.47 21.41
CA ASP A 17 -13.65 -18.42 22.19
C ASP A 17 -12.82 -17.52 21.25
N LEU A 18 -13.47 -16.58 20.55
CA LEU A 18 -12.84 -15.67 19.60
C LEU A 18 -11.94 -14.67 20.33
N LYS A 19 -10.66 -14.60 19.96
CA LYS A 19 -9.65 -13.76 20.62
C LYS A 19 -9.26 -12.52 19.81
N ALA A 20 -9.42 -12.55 18.49
CA ALA A 20 -9.08 -11.44 17.62
C ALA A 20 -9.91 -11.47 16.33
N VAL A 21 -10.14 -10.30 15.76
CA VAL A 21 -10.63 -10.13 14.39
C VAL A 21 -9.62 -9.25 13.65
N ILE A 22 -9.09 -9.72 12.54
CA ILE A 22 -8.00 -9.07 11.81
C ILE A 22 -8.47 -8.75 10.39
N GLY A 23 -8.40 -7.49 10.01
CA GLY A 23 -8.55 -7.07 8.62
C GLY A 23 -7.24 -7.27 7.87
N VAL A 24 -7.30 -7.95 6.72
CA VAL A 24 -6.10 -8.29 5.92
C VAL A 24 -5.90 -7.38 4.71
N ASP A 25 -6.89 -6.56 4.38
CA ASP A 25 -6.88 -5.62 3.25
C ASP A 25 -7.67 -4.34 3.55
N GLU A 26 -7.57 -3.35 2.65
CA GLU A 26 -8.24 -2.06 2.80
C GLU A 26 -9.77 -2.17 2.92
N GLU A 27 -10.38 -3.20 2.36
CA GLU A 27 -11.83 -3.36 2.39
C GLU A 27 -12.32 -3.97 3.71
N SER A 28 -11.51 -4.84 4.31
CA SER A 28 -11.89 -5.60 5.51
C SER A 28 -11.60 -4.87 6.83
N ILE A 29 -10.67 -3.88 6.87
CA ILE A 29 -10.24 -3.25 8.14
C ILE A 29 -11.39 -2.56 8.90
N ILE A 30 -12.31 -1.89 8.19
CA ILE A 30 -13.48 -1.23 8.81
C ILE A 30 -14.45 -2.28 9.39
N LEU A 31 -14.67 -3.37 8.65
CA LEU A 31 -15.51 -4.46 9.11
C LEU A 31 -14.87 -5.15 10.32
N ALA A 32 -13.58 -5.43 10.27
CA ALA A 32 -12.86 -6.03 11.37
C ALA A 32 -12.94 -5.19 12.66
N ALA A 33 -12.81 -3.86 12.56
CA ALA A 33 -12.97 -2.96 13.71
C ALA A 33 -14.40 -3.03 14.29
N LYS A 34 -15.43 -3.00 13.46
CA LYS A 34 -16.84 -3.14 13.90
C LYS A 34 -17.14 -4.49 14.54
N LEU A 35 -16.62 -5.59 13.98
CA LEU A 35 -16.79 -6.91 14.54
C LEU A 35 -16.06 -7.04 15.89
N SER A 36 -14.86 -6.51 16.00
CA SER A 36 -14.11 -6.49 17.27
C SER A 36 -14.83 -5.68 18.33
N GLU A 37 -15.36 -4.49 17.98
CA GLU A 37 -16.13 -3.65 18.88
C GLU A 37 -17.38 -4.38 19.39
N SER A 38 -18.13 -5.05 18.51
CA SER A 38 -19.35 -5.80 18.88
C SER A 38 -19.08 -7.00 19.79
N LEU A 39 -17.89 -7.59 19.70
CA LEU A 39 -17.42 -8.70 20.53
C LEU A 39 -16.65 -8.26 21.79
N CYS A 40 -16.51 -6.95 22.04
CA CYS A 40 -15.68 -6.40 23.10
C CYS A 40 -14.21 -6.89 23.05
N ILE A 41 -13.70 -7.20 21.86
CA ILE A 41 -12.30 -7.56 21.63
C ILE A 41 -11.49 -6.28 21.44
N GLU A 42 -10.29 -6.22 22.03
CA GLU A 42 -9.39 -5.08 21.91
C GLU A 42 -8.99 -4.84 20.44
N HIS A 43 -9.18 -3.61 19.94
CA HIS A 43 -8.97 -3.22 18.53
C HIS A 43 -8.64 -1.72 18.42
N ASN A 44 -8.26 -1.28 17.23
CA ASN A 44 -8.20 0.15 16.90
C ASN A 44 -9.62 0.71 16.79
N SER A 45 -9.85 1.94 17.28
CA SER A 45 -11.16 2.56 17.14
C SER A 45 -11.59 2.67 15.68
N LEU A 46 -12.89 2.63 15.44
CA LEU A 46 -13.43 2.82 14.09
C LEU A 46 -13.00 4.16 13.47
N GLU A 47 -12.84 5.20 14.29
CA GLU A 47 -12.36 6.51 13.86
C GLU A 47 -10.90 6.41 13.38
N SER A 48 -10.00 5.82 14.17
CA SER A 48 -8.60 5.63 13.80
C SER A 48 -8.46 4.86 12.48
N VAL A 49 -9.22 3.78 12.30
CA VAL A 49 -9.20 3.00 11.06
C VAL A 49 -9.73 3.81 9.86
N LYS A 50 -10.75 4.66 10.06
CA LYS A 50 -11.24 5.57 9.01
C LYS A 50 -10.20 6.61 8.61
N LEU A 51 -9.41 7.12 9.56
CA LEU A 51 -8.32 8.06 9.28
C LEU A 51 -7.27 7.41 8.36
N THR A 52 -6.90 6.16 8.59
CA THR A 52 -5.93 5.46 7.73
C THR A 52 -6.49 5.16 6.34
N LYS A 53 -7.79 4.89 6.21
CA LYS A 53 -8.43 4.57 4.92
C LYS A 53 -8.67 5.79 4.02
N ASN A 54 -8.73 7.00 4.58
CA ASN A 54 -9.01 8.22 3.83
C ASN A 54 -7.81 9.16 3.83
N LYS A 55 -7.13 9.27 2.70
CA LYS A 55 -5.90 10.07 2.53
C LYS A 55 -6.07 11.54 2.92
N TYR A 56 -7.23 12.15 2.67
CA TYR A 56 -7.50 13.53 3.08
C TYR A 56 -7.64 13.66 4.61
N LEU A 57 -8.35 12.73 5.24
CA LEU A 57 -8.50 12.72 6.70
C LEU A 57 -7.16 12.45 7.37
N MET A 58 -6.40 11.48 6.86
CA MET A 58 -5.04 11.20 7.32
C MET A 58 -4.15 12.44 7.25
N ARG A 59 -4.08 13.13 6.10
CA ARG A 59 -3.32 14.38 5.95
C ARG A 59 -3.74 15.45 6.96
N SER A 60 -5.05 15.59 7.15
CA SER A 60 -5.61 16.57 8.09
C SER A 60 -5.16 16.31 9.52
N GLU A 61 -5.16 15.04 9.93
CA GLU A 61 -4.77 14.65 11.29
C GLU A 61 -3.27 14.78 11.53
N LEU A 62 -2.45 14.32 10.56
CA LEU A 62 -0.99 14.48 10.62
C LEU A 62 -0.59 15.97 10.71
N LYS A 63 -1.24 16.84 9.92
CA LYS A 63 -1.01 18.29 9.96
C LYS A 63 -1.38 18.90 11.31
N LYS A 64 -2.53 18.53 11.89
CA LYS A 64 -2.96 18.99 13.23
C LYS A 64 -1.96 18.58 14.31
N SER A 65 -1.36 17.41 14.17
CA SER A 65 -0.35 16.88 15.10
C SER A 65 1.05 17.45 14.87
N GLY A 66 1.22 18.42 13.97
CA GLY A 66 2.50 19.08 13.70
C GLY A 66 3.50 18.23 12.90
N LEU A 67 3.07 17.11 12.34
CA LEU A 67 3.92 16.28 11.48
C LEU A 67 4.08 16.91 10.09
N LYS A 68 5.24 16.69 9.48
CA LYS A 68 5.48 17.15 8.12
C LYS A 68 4.48 16.48 7.18
N SER A 69 3.79 17.30 6.41
CA SER A 69 2.79 16.89 5.44
C SER A 69 2.96 17.74 4.18
N PRO A 70 2.79 17.18 2.99
CA PRO A 70 2.69 18.00 1.80
C PRO A 70 1.55 19.03 1.97
N TRP A 71 1.62 20.15 1.25
CA TRP A 71 0.43 20.96 1.03
C TRP A 71 -0.65 20.07 0.39
N PHE A 72 -1.90 20.20 0.82
CA PHE A 72 -2.99 19.41 0.27
C PHE A 72 -4.33 20.16 0.34
N LYS A 73 -5.18 19.82 -0.63
CA LYS A 73 -6.58 20.25 -0.70
C LYS A 73 -7.41 19.13 -1.34
N ARG A 74 -8.66 18.99 -0.95
CA ARG A 74 -9.63 18.19 -1.71
C ARG A 74 -10.62 19.08 -2.40
N PHE A 75 -11.12 18.64 -3.54
CA PHE A 75 -12.18 19.29 -4.29
C PHE A 75 -13.15 18.25 -4.85
N SER A 76 -14.36 18.69 -5.15
CA SER A 76 -15.40 17.82 -5.68
C SER A 76 -15.14 17.50 -7.15
N VAL A 77 -15.45 16.28 -7.59
CA VAL A 77 -15.47 15.91 -9.03
C VAL A 77 -16.43 16.78 -9.86
N HIS A 78 -17.35 17.51 -9.20
CA HIS A 78 -18.30 18.43 -9.83
C HIS A 78 -17.80 19.87 -9.88
N GLU A 79 -16.67 20.20 -9.26
CA GLU A 79 -16.06 21.52 -9.34
C GLU A 79 -15.30 21.69 -10.66
N THR A 80 -15.36 22.87 -11.22
CA THR A 80 -14.57 23.18 -12.41
C THR A 80 -13.10 23.29 -12.04
N PRO A 81 -12.17 22.61 -12.73
CA PRO A 81 -10.75 22.67 -12.41
C PRO A 81 -10.19 24.09 -12.27
N LYS A 82 -10.74 25.06 -13.00
CA LYS A 82 -10.33 26.47 -12.96
C LYS A 82 -10.57 27.15 -11.61
N ASP A 83 -11.55 26.66 -10.84
CA ASP A 83 -11.91 27.28 -9.55
C ASP A 83 -10.85 27.06 -8.48
N ILE A 84 -9.97 26.08 -8.68
CA ILE A 84 -8.88 25.74 -7.76
C ILE A 84 -7.49 26.12 -8.28
N PHE A 85 -7.37 26.63 -9.50
CA PHE A 85 -6.07 26.95 -10.13
C PHE A 85 -5.23 27.96 -9.34
N ALA A 86 -5.85 28.92 -8.70
CA ALA A 86 -5.14 29.97 -7.96
C ALA A 86 -4.34 29.43 -6.75
N GLU A 87 -4.66 28.25 -6.26
CA GLU A 87 -4.03 27.64 -5.10
C GLU A 87 -3.03 26.53 -5.45
N LEU A 88 -2.93 26.17 -6.76
CA LEU A 88 -2.08 25.04 -7.18
C LEU A 88 -0.61 25.46 -7.27
N ILE A 89 0.23 24.56 -6.74
CA ILE A 89 1.68 24.62 -6.86
C ILE A 89 2.12 23.38 -7.64
N PHE A 90 2.81 23.58 -8.77
CA PHE A 90 3.33 22.50 -9.61
C PHE A 90 4.81 22.21 -9.31
N PRO A 91 5.24 20.92 -9.41
CA PRO A 91 4.41 19.75 -9.69
C PRO A 91 3.52 19.37 -8.50
N CYS A 92 2.33 18.85 -8.78
CA CYS A 92 1.44 18.31 -7.75
C CYS A 92 0.95 16.90 -8.10
N VAL A 93 0.33 16.23 -7.14
CA VAL A 93 -0.20 14.88 -7.28
C VAL A 93 -1.70 14.91 -7.11
N LEU A 94 -2.41 14.36 -8.09
CA LEU A 94 -3.85 14.08 -8.02
C LEU A 94 -4.06 12.64 -7.63
N LYS A 95 -5.02 12.38 -6.74
CA LYS A 95 -5.38 11.00 -6.37
C LYS A 95 -6.77 10.90 -5.74
N PRO A 96 -7.46 9.76 -5.86
CA PRO A 96 -8.62 9.44 -5.06
C PRO A 96 -8.29 9.41 -3.56
N THR A 97 -9.26 9.74 -2.72
CA THR A 97 -9.03 9.77 -1.27
C THR A 97 -8.96 8.38 -0.62
N PHE A 98 -9.45 7.32 -1.29
CA PHE A 98 -9.72 6.01 -0.69
C PHE A 98 -9.17 4.80 -1.48
N LEU A 99 -8.65 4.99 -2.69
CA LEU A 99 -8.09 3.89 -3.49
C LEU A 99 -6.66 3.55 -3.05
N SER A 100 -6.23 2.34 -3.35
CA SER A 100 -4.91 1.75 -3.04
C SER A 100 -4.23 1.24 -4.33
N ALA A 101 -3.04 0.63 -4.22
CA ALA A 101 -2.27 0.09 -5.33
C ALA A 101 -1.98 1.11 -6.44
N SER A 102 -1.72 2.34 -6.09
CA SER A 102 -1.46 3.47 -7.01
C SER A 102 -2.57 3.77 -8.02
N GLN A 103 -3.78 3.19 -7.81
CA GLN A 103 -4.93 3.42 -8.69
C GLN A 103 -5.36 4.89 -8.64
N GLY A 104 -5.35 5.55 -9.79
CA GLY A 104 -5.73 6.95 -9.93
C GLY A 104 -4.69 7.95 -9.41
N VAL A 105 -3.45 7.54 -9.12
CA VAL A 105 -2.41 8.46 -8.66
C VAL A 105 -1.65 9.03 -9.86
N LEU A 106 -1.66 10.36 -9.99
CA LEU A 106 -1.06 11.08 -11.11
C LEU A 106 -0.22 12.26 -10.64
N ARG A 107 1.01 12.38 -11.12
CA ARG A 107 1.77 13.62 -11.06
C ARG A 107 1.42 14.48 -12.27
N VAL A 108 1.14 15.74 -12.00
CA VAL A 108 0.84 16.76 -13.03
C VAL A 108 1.76 17.96 -12.84
N ASN A 109 2.24 18.52 -13.96
CA ASN A 109 3.27 19.56 -13.97
C ASN A 109 2.75 20.88 -14.56
N SER A 110 1.51 20.91 -15.03
CA SER A 110 0.89 22.09 -15.65
C SER A 110 -0.62 22.09 -15.44
N PHE A 111 -1.24 23.26 -15.67
CA PHE A 111 -2.71 23.39 -15.66
C PHE A 111 -3.41 22.51 -16.70
N GLU A 112 -2.78 22.29 -17.86
CA GLU A 112 -3.32 21.43 -18.90
C GLU A 112 -3.34 19.97 -18.43
N GLU A 113 -2.21 19.48 -17.88
CA GLU A 113 -2.12 18.12 -17.30
C GLU A 113 -3.08 17.94 -16.12
N PHE A 114 -3.22 18.98 -15.28
CA PHE A 114 -4.17 18.99 -14.18
C PHE A 114 -5.61 18.80 -14.66
N GLY A 115 -6.03 19.54 -15.70
CA GLY A 115 -7.37 19.40 -16.30
C GLY A 115 -7.62 17.98 -16.80
N LYS A 116 -6.68 17.43 -17.61
CA LYS A 116 -6.75 16.04 -18.10
C LYS A 116 -6.79 15.01 -16.96
N GLY A 117 -6.00 15.24 -15.92
CA GLY A 117 -5.98 14.39 -14.72
C GLY A 117 -7.32 14.41 -13.98
N CYS A 118 -7.96 15.58 -13.85
CA CYS A 118 -9.29 15.69 -13.25
C CYS A 118 -10.35 14.95 -14.05
N GLU A 119 -10.35 15.08 -15.39
CA GLU A 119 -11.27 14.35 -16.25
C GLU A 119 -11.10 12.83 -16.09
N MET A 120 -9.86 12.35 -16.18
CA MET A 120 -9.55 10.93 -16.03
C MET A 120 -9.99 10.39 -14.65
N LEU A 121 -9.73 11.15 -13.56
CA LEU A 121 -10.14 10.75 -12.21
C LEU A 121 -11.66 10.80 -12.03
N SER A 122 -12.34 11.76 -12.62
CA SER A 122 -13.80 11.84 -12.60
C SER A 122 -14.43 10.62 -13.29
N ASP A 123 -13.89 10.21 -14.44
CA ASP A 123 -14.32 9.00 -15.12
C ASP A 123 -14.08 7.74 -14.29
N LEU A 124 -12.90 7.60 -13.70
CA LEU A 124 -12.56 6.47 -12.82
C LEU A 124 -13.49 6.40 -11.60
N LEU A 125 -13.73 7.54 -10.94
CA LEU A 125 -14.59 7.61 -9.75
C LEU A 125 -16.07 7.43 -10.07
N ALA A 126 -16.50 7.64 -11.32
CA ALA A 126 -17.85 7.37 -11.79
C ALA A 126 -18.10 5.89 -12.10
N GLU A 127 -17.04 5.06 -12.28
CA GLU A 127 -17.20 3.62 -12.49
C GLU A 127 -18.00 2.98 -11.36
N GLU A 128 -19.00 2.16 -11.69
CA GLU A 128 -19.94 1.56 -10.71
C GLU A 128 -19.21 0.83 -9.56
N LYS A 129 -18.18 0.02 -9.89
CA LYS A 129 -17.37 -0.70 -8.92
C LYS A 129 -16.64 0.23 -7.96
N VAL A 130 -16.07 1.34 -8.47
CA VAL A 130 -15.32 2.32 -7.69
C VAL A 130 -16.25 3.15 -6.82
N LYS A 131 -17.36 3.61 -7.40
CA LYS A 131 -18.39 4.36 -6.69
C LYS A 131 -19.03 3.56 -5.55
N LYS A 132 -19.33 2.28 -5.79
CA LYS A 132 -19.86 1.38 -4.75
C LYS A 132 -18.85 1.17 -3.60
N ARG A 133 -17.56 1.07 -3.91
CA ARG A 133 -16.48 0.92 -2.95
C ARG A 133 -16.26 2.19 -2.12
N GLY A 134 -16.25 3.35 -2.77
CA GLY A 134 -15.95 4.65 -2.15
C GLY A 134 -17.14 5.31 -1.45
N GLY A 135 -18.38 5.02 -1.86
CA GLY A 135 -19.56 5.75 -1.40
C GLY A 135 -19.38 7.26 -1.63
N ASP A 136 -19.62 8.06 -0.61
CA ASP A 136 -19.45 9.54 -0.69
C ASP A 136 -18.02 9.98 -1.01
N GLN A 137 -17.02 9.16 -0.73
CA GLN A 137 -15.63 9.48 -1.04
C GLN A 137 -15.34 9.51 -2.55
N ALA A 138 -16.16 8.81 -3.36
CA ALA A 138 -16.06 8.85 -4.82
C ALA A 138 -16.39 10.21 -5.45
N ASN A 139 -16.91 11.17 -4.65
CA ASN A 139 -17.15 12.54 -5.10
C ASN A 139 -15.96 13.48 -4.91
N TRP A 140 -14.80 12.98 -4.42
CA TRP A 140 -13.70 13.82 -4.02
C TRP A 140 -12.36 13.40 -4.62
N ILE A 141 -11.63 14.37 -5.12
CA ILE A 141 -10.23 14.25 -5.56
C ILE A 141 -9.36 14.99 -4.55
N LEU A 142 -8.27 14.36 -4.14
CA LEU A 142 -7.20 14.98 -3.36
C LEU A 142 -6.12 15.49 -4.32
N VAL A 143 -5.74 16.75 -4.15
CA VAL A 143 -4.52 17.32 -4.73
C VAL A 143 -3.53 17.58 -3.60
N GLU A 144 -2.28 17.23 -3.81
CA GLU A 144 -1.20 17.49 -2.86
C GLU A 144 0.10 17.84 -3.55
N GLU A 145 0.97 18.52 -2.84
CA GLU A 145 2.33 18.81 -3.30
C GLU A 145 3.06 17.51 -3.66
N TYR A 146 3.79 17.51 -4.78
CA TYR A 146 4.69 16.42 -5.10
C TYR A 146 5.92 16.49 -4.20
N ILE A 147 6.14 15.46 -3.41
CA ILE A 147 7.32 15.33 -2.55
C ILE A 147 8.39 14.55 -3.31
N PRO A 148 9.51 15.17 -3.73
CA PRO A 148 10.63 14.45 -4.33
C PRO A 148 11.38 13.62 -3.29
N GLY A 149 12.16 12.65 -3.73
CA GLY A 149 13.06 11.88 -2.86
C GLY A 149 12.89 10.38 -2.95
N LYS A 150 13.64 9.67 -2.12
CA LYS A 150 13.58 8.21 -2.03
C LYS A 150 12.30 7.77 -1.32
N GLU A 151 11.69 6.72 -1.83
CA GLU A 151 10.51 6.13 -1.23
C GLU A 151 10.87 4.81 -0.53
N VAL A 152 10.34 4.64 0.66
CA VAL A 152 10.48 3.42 1.47
C VAL A 152 9.14 3.04 2.07
N SER A 153 9.02 1.77 2.47
CA SER A 153 7.90 1.34 3.30
C SER A 153 8.36 0.63 4.56
N ILE A 154 7.62 0.82 5.65
CA ILE A 154 7.84 0.17 6.94
C ILE A 154 6.72 -0.81 7.19
N GLU A 155 7.09 -2.06 7.45
CA GLU A 155 6.19 -3.08 7.97
C GLU A 155 6.40 -3.22 9.47
N GLY A 156 5.32 -3.19 10.22
CA GLY A 156 5.40 -3.31 11.66
C GLY A 156 4.16 -3.89 12.31
N ILE A 157 4.27 -4.10 13.60
CA ILE A 157 3.15 -4.45 14.47
C ILE A 157 3.11 -3.42 15.59
N VAL A 158 1.94 -2.83 15.80
CA VAL A 158 1.70 -1.94 16.94
C VAL A 158 1.12 -2.75 18.09
N ASN A 159 1.67 -2.54 19.27
CA ASN A 159 1.17 -3.13 20.49
C ASN A 159 1.15 -2.07 21.60
N ASN A 160 -0.01 -1.84 22.21
CA ASN A 160 -0.21 -0.77 23.19
C ASN A 160 0.32 0.61 22.72
N GLY A 161 0.09 0.96 21.45
CA GLY A 161 0.52 2.21 20.86
C GLY A 161 2.02 2.30 20.53
N LYS A 162 2.80 1.23 20.73
CA LYS A 162 4.22 1.17 20.39
C LYS A 162 4.43 0.37 19.12
N LEU A 163 5.13 0.97 18.16
CA LEU A 163 5.54 0.32 16.93
C LEU A 163 6.72 -0.63 17.22
N LYS A 164 6.55 -1.90 16.86
CA LYS A 164 7.65 -2.83 16.60
C LYS A 164 7.84 -2.92 15.10
N ASP A 165 8.91 -2.33 14.60
CA ASP A 165 9.33 -2.48 13.22
C ASP A 165 9.76 -3.93 12.95
N LEU A 166 9.31 -4.46 11.84
CA LEU A 166 9.63 -5.82 11.39
C LEU A 166 10.55 -5.78 10.17
N ALA A 167 10.31 -4.87 9.24
CA ALA A 167 11.11 -4.66 8.05
C ALA A 167 10.96 -3.24 7.51
N ILE A 168 12.02 -2.75 6.87
CA ILE A 168 11.99 -1.59 5.99
C ILE A 168 12.30 -2.09 4.59
N PHE A 169 11.43 -1.74 3.64
CA PHE A 169 11.65 -1.98 2.22
C PHE A 169 12.15 -0.72 1.54
N ASP A 170 13.18 -0.85 0.75
CA ASP A 170 13.58 0.15 -0.22
C ASP A 170 12.81 -0.07 -1.53
N LYS A 171 12.40 1.03 -2.17
CA LYS A 171 11.87 1.06 -3.53
C LYS A 171 12.97 1.63 -4.44
N PRO A 172 13.80 0.79 -5.08
CA PRO A 172 15.04 1.23 -5.74
C PRO A 172 14.82 1.91 -7.09
N GLU A 173 13.61 1.97 -7.59
CA GLU A 173 13.27 2.64 -8.84
C GLU A 173 12.80 4.07 -8.57
N SER A 174 13.14 4.99 -9.50
CA SER A 174 12.72 6.38 -9.38
C SER A 174 11.22 6.49 -9.66
N LEU A 175 10.46 6.96 -8.69
CA LEU A 175 9.03 7.18 -8.80
C LEU A 175 8.73 8.66 -9.09
N GLU A 176 9.16 9.11 -10.28
CA GLU A 176 9.05 10.52 -10.70
C GLU A 176 7.70 10.86 -11.37
N GLY A 177 6.90 9.87 -11.73
CA GLY A 177 5.63 10.07 -12.44
C GLY A 177 5.79 10.04 -13.97
N PRO A 178 4.74 10.32 -14.77
CA PRO A 178 3.43 10.83 -14.36
C PRO A 178 2.54 9.85 -13.58
N ILE A 179 2.78 8.56 -13.67
CA ILE A 179 2.13 7.50 -12.88
C ILE A 179 3.17 6.88 -11.93
N PHE A 180 2.71 6.26 -10.84
CA PHE A 180 3.58 5.73 -9.80
C PHE A 180 3.33 4.21 -9.62
N PRO A 181 3.78 3.37 -10.57
CA PRO A 181 3.60 1.93 -10.42
C PRO A 181 4.41 1.42 -9.22
N GLU A 182 3.79 0.56 -8.45
CA GLU A 182 4.51 -0.26 -7.48
C GLU A 182 5.33 -1.28 -8.26
N THR A 183 6.66 -1.21 -8.18
CA THR A 183 7.52 -2.04 -9.01
C THR A 183 8.33 -3.03 -8.20
N ILE A 184 9.40 -2.58 -7.56
CA ILE A 184 10.33 -3.44 -6.82
C ILE A 184 10.40 -2.98 -5.36
N PHE A 185 10.27 -3.95 -4.44
CA PHE A 185 10.49 -3.78 -3.01
C PHE A 185 11.61 -4.72 -2.58
N ILE A 186 12.63 -4.19 -1.91
CA ILE A 186 13.79 -4.98 -1.45
C ILE A 186 14.03 -4.72 0.03
N THR A 187 14.33 -5.77 0.78
CA THR A 187 14.66 -5.74 2.21
C THR A 187 15.84 -6.69 2.48
N PRO A 188 16.66 -6.47 3.55
CA PRO A 188 16.65 -5.34 4.46
C PRO A 188 17.10 -4.04 3.76
N THR A 189 16.74 -2.90 4.35
CA THR A 189 17.11 -1.57 3.82
C THR A 189 18.62 -1.34 3.86
N ILE A 190 19.14 -0.57 2.89
CA ILE A 190 20.51 -0.09 2.87
C ILE A 190 20.69 1.31 3.50
N LEU A 191 19.62 1.87 4.04
CA LEU A 191 19.71 3.15 4.75
C LEU A 191 20.56 3.01 6.01
N ASP A 192 21.32 4.05 6.34
CA ASP A 192 22.07 4.07 7.60
C ASP A 192 21.16 4.07 8.83
N GLU A 193 21.72 3.68 9.97
CA GLU A 193 20.96 3.53 11.23
C GLU A 193 20.33 4.84 11.72
N HIS A 194 20.97 5.99 11.46
CA HIS A 194 20.44 7.29 11.85
C HIS A 194 19.16 7.60 11.06
N LEU A 195 19.17 7.36 9.76
CA LEU A 195 18.01 7.59 8.91
C LEU A 195 16.90 6.59 9.21
N GLN A 196 17.23 5.31 9.44
CA GLN A 196 16.26 4.31 9.90
C GLN A 196 15.58 4.76 11.20
N SER A 197 16.34 5.20 12.20
CA SER A 197 15.81 5.70 13.48
C SER A 197 14.87 6.89 13.27
N SER A 198 15.27 7.87 12.44
CA SER A 198 14.45 9.04 12.11
C SER A 198 13.14 8.65 11.42
N LEU A 199 13.15 7.66 10.53
CA LEU A 199 11.96 7.12 9.88
C LEU A 199 11.01 6.46 10.88
N LEU A 200 11.55 5.64 11.77
CA LEU A 200 10.78 4.94 12.81
C LEU A 200 10.14 5.91 13.80
N GLU A 201 10.84 6.99 14.19
CA GLU A 201 10.30 8.06 15.02
C GLU A 201 9.14 8.79 14.30
N THR A 202 9.29 9.07 13.00
CA THR A 202 8.24 9.68 12.18
C THR A 202 7.03 8.76 12.07
N ALA A 203 7.25 7.47 11.83
CA ALA A 203 6.20 6.47 11.76
C ALA A 203 5.46 6.31 13.09
N GLN A 204 6.21 6.21 14.21
CA GLN A 204 5.64 6.13 15.56
C GLN A 204 4.76 7.35 15.87
N SER A 205 5.23 8.55 15.52
CA SER A 205 4.47 9.79 15.73
C SER A 205 3.21 9.84 14.87
N ALA A 206 3.27 9.35 13.63
CA ALA A 206 2.10 9.26 12.76
C ALA A 206 1.05 8.28 13.30
N LEU A 207 1.48 7.13 13.79
CA LEU A 207 0.58 6.14 14.40
C LEU A 207 -0.12 6.69 15.63
N GLN A 208 0.59 7.44 16.48
CA GLN A 208 0.02 8.11 17.66
C GLN A 208 -1.00 9.15 17.23
N ALA A 209 -0.68 10.00 16.24
CA ALA A 209 -1.59 11.01 15.71
C ALA A 209 -2.88 10.41 15.16
N LEU A 210 -2.78 9.27 14.48
CA LEU A 210 -3.91 8.55 13.91
C LEU A 210 -4.66 7.65 14.91
N GLY A 211 -4.17 7.56 16.14
CA GLY A 211 -4.77 6.74 17.21
C GLY A 211 -4.65 5.23 16.96
N ILE A 212 -3.65 4.79 16.20
CA ILE A 212 -3.39 3.37 15.96
C ILE A 212 -2.62 2.79 17.14
N SER A 213 -3.24 1.87 17.85
CA SER A 213 -2.71 1.29 19.08
C SER A 213 -2.42 -0.20 19.00
N LYS A 214 -2.92 -0.90 17.96
CA LYS A 214 -2.83 -2.36 17.87
C LYS A 214 -2.83 -2.87 16.43
N GLY A 215 -2.17 -4.00 16.22
CA GLY A 215 -2.21 -4.77 14.97
C GLY A 215 -1.14 -4.40 13.95
N PRO A 216 -1.18 -5.04 12.78
CA PRO A 216 -0.21 -4.80 11.71
C PRO A 216 -0.39 -3.41 11.10
N VAL A 217 0.72 -2.83 10.66
CA VAL A 217 0.75 -1.54 9.97
C VAL A 217 1.72 -1.59 8.78
N HIS A 218 1.30 -0.91 7.72
CA HIS A 218 2.10 -0.63 6.54
C HIS A 218 2.18 0.90 6.38
N ILE A 219 3.40 1.44 6.33
CA ILE A 219 3.61 2.89 6.29
C ILE A 219 4.55 3.22 5.14
N GLU A 220 4.12 4.07 4.23
CA GLU A 220 4.94 4.56 3.13
C GLU A 220 5.42 5.97 3.41
N LEU A 221 6.73 6.19 3.17
CA LEU A 221 7.38 7.48 3.39
C LEU A 221 8.22 7.89 2.19
N ARG A 222 8.33 9.19 1.97
CA ARG A 222 9.38 9.79 1.15
C ARG A 222 10.36 10.57 2.00
N ILE A 223 11.63 10.45 1.61
CA ILE A 223 12.79 11.01 2.32
C ILE A 223 13.51 11.96 1.38
N ASN A 224 13.77 13.19 1.85
CA ASN A 224 14.63 14.14 1.17
C ASN A 224 15.35 15.03 2.19
N ASP A 225 16.12 16.02 1.72
CA ASP A 225 16.89 16.95 2.56
C ASP A 225 16.02 17.80 3.50
N HIS A 226 14.70 17.87 3.24
CA HIS A 226 13.77 18.58 4.11
C HIS A 226 13.16 17.68 5.19
N GLY A 227 13.36 16.36 5.13
CA GLY A 227 12.96 15.36 6.13
C GLY A 227 12.09 14.25 5.60
N ASN A 228 11.37 13.60 6.52
CA ASN A 228 10.52 12.44 6.24
C ASN A 228 9.05 12.87 6.08
N TYR A 229 8.41 12.39 5.04
CA TYR A 229 7.01 12.69 4.72
C TYR A 229 6.21 11.39 4.65
N ILE A 230 5.18 11.26 5.47
CA ILE A 230 4.24 10.13 5.38
C ILE A 230 3.45 10.27 4.08
N LEU A 231 3.51 9.26 3.21
CA LEU A 231 2.67 9.18 2.02
C LEU A 231 1.36 8.44 2.31
N GLU A 232 1.47 7.31 2.99
CA GLU A 232 0.35 6.47 3.39
C GLU A 232 0.64 5.81 4.73
N CYS A 233 -0.41 5.58 5.52
CA CYS A 233 -0.37 4.78 6.74
C CYS A 233 -1.62 3.90 6.76
N ALA A 234 -1.45 2.60 6.67
CA ALA A 234 -2.53 1.64 6.64
C ALA A 234 -2.51 0.76 7.90
N ALA A 235 -3.69 0.55 8.50
CA ALA A 235 -3.88 -0.33 9.66
C ALA A 235 -4.00 -1.81 9.25
N ARG A 236 -3.09 -2.25 8.39
CA ARG A 236 -2.95 -3.61 7.84
C ARG A 236 -1.51 -3.84 7.40
N SER A 237 -1.17 -5.08 7.10
CA SER A 237 0.13 -5.42 6.50
C SER A 237 0.21 -5.02 5.02
N ILE A 238 1.44 -5.07 4.47
CA ILE A 238 1.73 -4.82 3.06
C ILE A 238 0.82 -5.66 2.14
N GLY A 239 0.38 -5.04 1.06
CA GLY A 239 -0.49 -5.66 0.06
C GLY A 239 0.26 -6.56 -0.92
N GLY A 240 -0.49 -7.05 -1.90
CA GLY A 240 0.03 -7.98 -2.89
C GLY A 240 0.49 -9.28 -2.24
N LEU A 241 1.59 -9.80 -2.68
CA LEU A 241 2.26 -10.96 -2.09
C LEU A 241 3.63 -10.58 -1.49
N CYS A 242 3.82 -9.30 -1.15
CA CYS A 242 5.11 -8.78 -0.72
C CYS A 242 5.58 -9.36 0.61
N SER A 243 4.64 -9.79 1.48
CA SER A 243 4.96 -10.49 2.73
C SER A 243 5.79 -11.76 2.53
N LYS A 244 5.73 -12.40 1.35
CA LYS A 244 6.48 -13.64 1.04
C LYS A 244 8.00 -13.49 1.08
N VAL A 245 8.53 -12.27 0.94
CA VAL A 245 9.98 -12.05 1.08
C VAL A 245 10.40 -11.80 2.52
N LEU A 246 9.43 -11.64 3.44
CA LEU A 246 9.68 -11.46 4.86
C LEU A 246 9.82 -12.83 5.55
N GLU A 247 11.04 -13.16 5.89
CA GLU A 247 11.36 -14.35 6.67
C GLU A 247 12.06 -13.95 7.96
N PHE A 248 11.54 -14.41 9.08
CA PHE A 248 12.04 -14.07 10.40
C PHE A 248 12.79 -15.22 11.03
N LYS A 249 13.75 -14.93 11.93
CA LYS A 249 14.49 -15.96 12.65
C LYS A 249 13.53 -16.93 13.34
N GLY A 250 13.81 -18.22 13.20
CA GLY A 250 12.91 -19.29 13.67
C GLY A 250 11.89 -19.74 12.62
N GLY A 251 12.00 -19.27 11.37
CA GLY A 251 11.14 -19.71 10.25
C GLY A 251 9.72 -19.16 10.29
N MET A 252 9.49 -18.06 11.02
CA MET A 252 8.17 -17.43 11.10
C MET A 252 7.89 -16.55 9.88
N SER A 253 6.64 -16.51 9.44
CA SER A 253 6.14 -15.58 8.42
C SER A 253 5.55 -14.32 9.08
N LEU A 254 5.30 -13.28 8.26
CA LEU A 254 4.61 -12.08 8.74
C LEU A 254 3.22 -12.41 9.28
N GLU A 255 2.48 -13.27 8.60
CA GLU A 255 1.13 -13.68 8.99
C GLU A 255 1.14 -14.40 10.34
N GLU A 256 2.14 -15.26 10.58
CA GLU A 256 2.31 -15.92 11.88
C GLU A 256 2.59 -14.90 12.99
N LEU A 257 3.43 -13.90 12.73
CA LEU A 257 3.71 -12.84 13.71
C LEU A 257 2.47 -12.01 14.04
N ILE A 258 1.68 -11.67 13.02
CA ILE A 258 0.40 -10.95 13.18
C ILE A 258 -0.55 -11.78 14.07
N LEU A 259 -0.72 -13.08 13.79
CA LEU A 259 -1.56 -13.96 14.58
C LEU A 259 -1.05 -14.10 16.02
N ARG A 260 0.26 -14.27 16.22
CA ARG A 260 0.87 -14.34 17.56
C ARG A 260 0.62 -13.06 18.36
N SER A 261 0.86 -11.90 17.76
CA SER A 261 0.62 -10.60 18.39
C SER A 261 -0.84 -10.40 18.74
N SER A 262 -1.75 -10.76 17.84
CA SER A 262 -3.20 -10.65 18.06
C SER A 262 -3.71 -11.53 19.19
N LEU A 263 -2.98 -12.63 19.49
CA LEU A 263 -3.23 -13.52 20.62
C LEU A 263 -2.47 -13.09 21.90
N GLY A 264 -1.90 -11.87 21.93
CA GLY A 264 -1.16 -11.35 23.08
C GLY A 264 0.21 -12.00 23.31
N ARG A 265 0.74 -12.76 22.33
CA ARG A 265 2.07 -13.35 22.42
C ARG A 265 3.14 -12.30 22.08
N ASN A 266 4.24 -12.35 22.84
CA ASN A 266 5.34 -11.40 22.65
C ASN A 266 6.07 -11.64 21.31
N VAL A 267 6.15 -10.62 20.47
CA VAL A 267 6.86 -10.59 19.19
C VAL A 267 8.06 -9.62 19.18
N GLU A 268 8.36 -8.99 20.31
CA GLU A 268 9.42 -7.97 20.44
C GLU A 268 10.83 -8.45 20.03
N LYS A 269 11.14 -9.73 20.27
CA LYS A 269 12.44 -10.32 19.97
C LYS A 269 12.55 -10.85 18.53
N THR A 270 11.51 -10.66 17.73
CA THR A 270 11.53 -11.10 16.34
C THR A 270 12.54 -10.27 15.54
N GLN A 271 13.32 -10.95 14.71
CA GLN A 271 14.30 -10.34 13.83
C GLN A 271 14.17 -10.91 12.43
N LEU A 272 14.21 -10.03 11.44
CA LEU A 272 14.29 -10.40 10.04
C LEU A 272 15.60 -11.17 9.79
N ILE A 273 15.59 -12.12 8.86
CA ILE A 273 16.81 -12.79 8.40
C ILE A 273 17.62 -11.78 7.59
N ASP A 274 18.92 -11.67 7.92
CA ASP A 274 19.86 -10.80 7.23
C ASP A 274 20.28 -11.41 5.88
N LYS A 275 19.37 -11.34 4.91
CA LYS A 275 19.57 -11.76 3.53
C LYS A 275 18.75 -10.86 2.61
N ALA A 276 19.39 -10.32 1.60
CA ALA A 276 18.68 -9.48 0.64
C ALA A 276 17.63 -10.31 -0.11
N LYS A 277 16.37 -9.89 -0.01
CA LYS A 277 15.23 -10.47 -0.71
C LYS A 277 14.39 -9.36 -1.31
N GLY A 278 13.77 -9.64 -2.43
CA GLY A 278 12.93 -8.66 -3.11
C GLY A 278 11.77 -9.29 -3.86
N VAL A 279 10.80 -8.46 -4.09
CA VAL A 279 9.61 -8.77 -4.90
C VAL A 279 9.45 -7.71 -5.98
N MET A 280 9.14 -8.15 -7.19
CA MET A 280 8.70 -7.29 -8.28
C MET A 280 7.22 -7.52 -8.53
N MET A 281 6.46 -6.45 -8.52
CA MET A 281 5.08 -6.43 -9.01
C MET A 281 5.15 -6.28 -10.53
N MET A 282 4.83 -7.35 -11.27
CA MET A 282 4.87 -7.37 -12.72
C MET A 282 3.78 -6.44 -13.28
N PRO A 283 4.14 -5.35 -14.01
CA PRO A 283 3.16 -4.37 -14.44
C PRO A 283 2.24 -4.91 -15.53
N THR A 284 1.05 -4.31 -15.63
CA THR A 284 0.17 -4.42 -16.78
C THR A 284 0.44 -3.22 -17.69
N GLU A 285 1.02 -3.44 -18.86
CA GLU A 285 1.49 -2.35 -19.73
C GLU A 285 0.44 -1.90 -20.75
N LYS A 286 -0.43 -2.82 -21.19
CA LYS A 286 -1.42 -2.57 -22.23
C LYS A 286 -2.80 -3.05 -21.81
N ARG A 287 -3.82 -2.30 -22.23
CA ARG A 287 -5.20 -2.71 -22.07
C ARG A 287 -5.57 -3.81 -23.05
N GLY A 288 -6.29 -4.84 -22.59
CA GLY A 288 -6.73 -5.94 -23.45
C GLY A 288 -7.14 -7.17 -22.66
N ILE A 289 -7.50 -8.24 -23.36
CA ILE A 289 -7.76 -9.55 -22.73
C ILE A 289 -6.48 -10.37 -22.74
N LEU A 290 -6.01 -10.81 -21.58
CA LEU A 290 -4.86 -11.69 -21.48
C LEU A 290 -5.13 -13.01 -22.23
N ARG A 291 -4.29 -13.35 -23.19
CA ARG A 291 -4.38 -14.61 -23.91
C ARG A 291 -3.35 -15.62 -23.40
N LYS A 292 -2.12 -15.19 -23.21
CA LYS A 292 -1.03 -16.09 -22.78
C LYS A 292 0.13 -15.29 -22.17
N ILE A 293 0.87 -15.94 -21.30
CA ILE A 293 2.14 -15.45 -20.77
C ILE A 293 3.20 -16.47 -21.19
N HIS A 294 4.17 -16.03 -21.99
CA HIS A 294 5.33 -16.82 -22.36
C HIS A 294 6.52 -16.52 -21.44
N GLY A 295 7.52 -17.40 -21.43
CA GLY A 295 8.79 -17.17 -20.75
C GLY A 295 8.80 -17.49 -19.24
N ILE A 296 7.68 -17.91 -18.62
CA ILE A 296 7.62 -18.24 -17.18
C ILE A 296 8.73 -19.21 -16.76
N LYS A 297 8.96 -20.29 -17.53
CA LYS A 297 10.02 -21.26 -17.21
C LYS A 297 11.42 -20.65 -17.32
N ALA A 298 11.64 -19.76 -18.30
CA ALA A 298 12.91 -19.07 -18.47
C ALA A 298 13.16 -18.05 -17.34
N ALA A 299 12.13 -17.33 -16.91
CA ALA A 299 12.19 -16.42 -15.78
C ALA A 299 12.51 -17.18 -14.46
N LEU A 300 11.85 -18.30 -14.22
CA LEU A 300 12.12 -19.16 -13.06
C LEU A 300 13.52 -19.80 -13.08
N ALA A 301 14.14 -19.95 -14.25
CA ALA A 301 15.49 -20.48 -14.38
C ALA A 301 16.59 -19.43 -14.11
N VAL A 302 16.26 -18.16 -13.97
CA VAL A 302 17.22 -17.11 -13.62
C VAL A 302 17.72 -17.36 -12.20
N LYS A 303 19.05 -17.46 -12.06
CA LYS A 303 19.67 -17.75 -10.75
C LYS A 303 19.38 -16.64 -9.76
N GLY A 304 18.77 -16.96 -8.62
CA GLY A 304 18.34 -16.02 -7.58
C GLY A 304 16.82 -15.81 -7.56
N ILE A 305 16.09 -16.19 -8.59
CA ILE A 305 14.61 -16.24 -8.54
C ILE A 305 14.18 -17.39 -7.63
N THR A 306 13.29 -17.09 -6.72
CA THR A 306 12.76 -18.07 -5.75
C THR A 306 11.32 -18.48 -6.06
N ASP A 307 10.51 -17.61 -6.67
CA ASP A 307 9.13 -17.92 -7.07
C ASP A 307 8.64 -16.92 -8.13
N LEU A 308 7.58 -17.32 -8.87
CA LEU A 308 6.81 -16.49 -9.77
C LEU A 308 5.32 -16.84 -9.65
N GLN A 309 4.48 -15.87 -9.40
CA GLN A 309 3.03 -16.07 -9.31
C GLN A 309 2.30 -15.08 -10.20
N THR A 310 1.39 -15.57 -11.04
CA THR A 310 0.50 -14.74 -11.85
C THR A 310 -0.85 -14.58 -11.15
N THR A 311 -1.39 -13.36 -11.14
CA THR A 311 -2.67 -13.03 -10.50
C THR A 311 -3.78 -12.78 -11.50
N ILE A 312 -3.43 -12.48 -12.75
CA ILE A 312 -4.37 -12.34 -13.87
C ILE A 312 -4.28 -13.62 -14.73
N LYS A 313 -5.43 -14.21 -15.01
CA LYS A 313 -5.52 -15.47 -15.78
C LYS A 313 -5.87 -15.21 -17.24
N PRO A 314 -5.50 -16.12 -18.17
CA PRO A 314 -5.98 -16.06 -19.54
C PRO A 314 -7.53 -15.91 -19.59
N GLY A 315 -8.00 -14.98 -20.40
CA GLY A 315 -9.42 -14.59 -20.51
C GLY A 315 -9.82 -13.40 -19.61
N GLU A 316 -8.98 -13.00 -18.64
CA GLU A 316 -9.26 -11.83 -17.82
C GLU A 316 -8.72 -10.54 -18.45
N MET A 317 -9.29 -9.41 -18.03
CA MET A 317 -8.92 -8.07 -18.46
C MET A 317 -7.56 -7.66 -17.88
N LEU A 318 -6.71 -7.13 -18.73
CA LEU A 318 -5.54 -6.32 -18.39
C LEU A 318 -5.94 -4.85 -18.45
N GLU A 319 -5.80 -4.15 -17.34
CA GLU A 319 -6.04 -2.71 -17.27
C GLU A 319 -4.81 -2.05 -16.65
N PRO A 320 -4.04 -1.23 -17.41
CA PRO A 320 -2.86 -0.58 -16.87
C PRO A 320 -3.22 0.58 -15.92
N LEU A 321 -2.25 0.95 -15.08
CA LEU A 321 -2.33 2.20 -14.33
C LEU A 321 -2.46 3.40 -15.31
N PRO A 322 -3.14 4.45 -14.92
CA PRO A 322 -3.70 4.71 -13.59
C PRO A 322 -5.10 4.14 -13.33
N LYS A 323 -5.75 3.52 -14.31
CA LYS A 323 -7.11 2.96 -14.14
C LYS A 323 -7.11 1.59 -13.46
N GLY A 324 -6.13 0.76 -13.77
CA GLY A 324 -5.99 -0.58 -13.20
C GLY A 324 -5.72 -0.58 -11.70
N ASP A 325 -6.07 -1.67 -11.05
CA ASP A 325 -5.87 -1.94 -9.62
C ASP A 325 -5.17 -3.30 -9.38
N ARG A 326 -4.70 -3.95 -10.46
CA ARG A 326 -4.09 -5.29 -10.41
C ARG A 326 -2.79 -5.32 -11.21
N TYR A 327 -1.83 -6.03 -10.69
CA TYR A 327 -0.60 -6.39 -11.39
C TYR A 327 -0.77 -7.74 -12.09
N LEU A 328 0.01 -7.97 -13.16
CA LEU A 328 0.02 -9.26 -13.86
C LEU A 328 0.38 -10.41 -12.92
N GLY A 329 1.24 -10.13 -11.94
CA GLY A 329 1.71 -11.08 -10.95
C GLY A 329 2.92 -10.57 -10.19
N PHE A 330 3.67 -11.50 -9.60
CA PHE A 330 4.81 -11.21 -8.71
C PHE A 330 5.98 -12.13 -9.02
N LEU A 331 7.18 -11.55 -9.10
CA LEU A 331 8.47 -12.25 -9.12
C LEU A 331 9.14 -12.08 -7.76
N PHE A 332 9.72 -13.14 -7.24
CA PHE A 332 10.43 -13.14 -5.97
C PHE A 332 11.88 -13.54 -6.19
N ALA A 333 12.80 -12.84 -5.55
CA ALA A 333 14.23 -13.09 -5.68
C ALA A 333 14.95 -12.94 -4.34
N GLU A 334 16.11 -13.59 -4.26
CA GLU A 334 17.07 -13.42 -3.19
C GLU A 334 18.49 -13.26 -3.77
N GLY A 335 19.35 -12.57 -3.04
CA GLY A 335 20.70 -12.31 -3.47
C GLY A 335 21.65 -12.02 -2.31
N LYS A 336 22.91 -11.74 -2.65
CA LYS A 336 23.93 -11.34 -1.67
C LYS A 336 23.72 -9.90 -1.16
N ASP A 337 23.13 -9.05 -2.00
CA ASP A 337 22.88 -7.62 -1.76
C ASP A 337 21.66 -7.15 -2.57
N GLN A 338 21.18 -5.95 -2.32
CA GLN A 338 20.03 -5.36 -3.00
C GLN A 338 20.24 -5.18 -4.50
N ASP A 339 21.44 -4.78 -4.95
CA ASP A 339 21.74 -4.59 -6.37
C ASP A 339 21.63 -5.91 -7.12
N THR A 340 22.13 -7.01 -6.54
CA THR A 340 21.97 -8.35 -7.08
C THR A 340 20.50 -8.73 -7.20
N VAL A 341 19.69 -8.49 -6.17
CA VAL A 341 18.25 -8.79 -6.19
C VAL A 341 17.54 -7.99 -7.27
N LYS A 342 17.82 -6.69 -7.39
CA LYS A 342 17.25 -5.83 -8.43
C LYS A 342 17.55 -6.35 -9.83
N ILE A 343 18.83 -6.64 -10.11
CA ILE A 343 19.28 -7.16 -11.42
C ILE A 343 18.59 -8.49 -11.75
N VAL A 344 18.52 -9.40 -10.80
CA VAL A 344 17.86 -10.72 -10.95
C VAL A 344 16.38 -10.57 -11.29
N LEU A 345 15.66 -9.71 -10.59
CA LEU A 345 14.24 -9.43 -10.85
C LEU A 345 14.04 -8.84 -12.25
N GLN A 346 14.85 -7.85 -12.63
CA GLN A 346 14.78 -7.23 -13.96
C GLN A 346 15.14 -8.21 -15.08
N GLU A 347 16.16 -9.06 -14.89
CA GLU A 347 16.52 -10.12 -15.84
C GLU A 347 15.37 -11.12 -16.00
N ALA A 348 14.75 -11.57 -14.91
CA ALA A 348 13.64 -12.51 -14.98
C ALA A 348 12.42 -11.89 -15.69
N TRP A 349 12.10 -10.62 -15.38
CA TRP A 349 11.03 -9.89 -16.05
C TRP A 349 11.28 -9.79 -17.56
N SER A 350 12.51 -9.54 -17.99
CA SER A 350 12.87 -9.46 -19.42
C SER A 350 12.63 -10.75 -20.22
N LYS A 351 12.42 -11.90 -19.55
CA LYS A 351 12.07 -13.16 -20.20
C LYS A 351 10.57 -13.36 -20.39
N ILE A 352 9.76 -12.52 -19.73
CA ILE A 352 8.30 -12.61 -19.78
C ILE A 352 7.78 -11.86 -21.01
N GLU A 353 6.93 -12.53 -21.77
CA GLU A 353 6.19 -11.94 -22.88
C GLU A 353 4.69 -12.14 -22.66
N VAL A 354 3.96 -11.02 -22.67
CA VAL A 354 2.50 -10.98 -22.45
C VAL A 354 1.80 -10.87 -23.78
N VAL A 355 1.00 -11.85 -24.13
CA VAL A 355 0.15 -11.84 -25.32
C VAL A 355 -1.27 -11.45 -24.91
N SER A 356 -1.74 -10.32 -25.43
CA SER A 356 -3.09 -9.82 -25.19
C SER A 356 -3.80 -9.50 -26.52
N GLU A 357 -5.12 -9.59 -26.49
CA GLU A 357 -6.00 -9.09 -27.55
C GLU A 357 -6.48 -7.70 -27.16
N GLU A 358 -6.21 -6.72 -28.02
CA GLU A 358 -6.64 -5.32 -27.83
C GLU A 358 -8.18 -5.21 -27.88
N ILE A 359 -8.74 -4.30 -27.08
CA ILE A 359 -10.18 -4.03 -26.98
C ILE A 359 -10.44 -2.54 -27.29
#